data_0f25ddcd8a24d620347a17452e25a9e2
#
_entry.id   0f25ddcd8a24d620347a17452e25a9e2
#
_cell.length_a   1.000
_cell.length_b   1.000
_cell.length_c   1.000
_cell.angle_alpha   90.00
_cell.angle_beta   90.00
_cell.angle_gamma   90.00
#
_symmetry.space_group_name_H-M   'P 1'
#
loop_
_entity.id
_entity.type
_entity.pdbx_description
1 polymer ?
#
loop_
_entity_poly.entity_id
_entity_poly.type
_entity_poly.pdbx_seq_one_letter_code
_entity_poly.pdbx_strand_id
1 'polypeptide(L)'
;MDIELKEITVRELTQGYQDNNEDGVVGFDGKLDIRPPYQREFVYNEKERNAVLDTLQKNFPLNVMYWAVREDGNYEVIDGQQRTISICQYVEGDFSIDGIGFYNLPNDKQDQILDYTLMVYFCSGTDSEKLAWFETINIAGKVLTKQELRNAVYSGSWVSDAKRYFSKNSRPKIGDEYLSGSANRQEYLETAISWISNGKIEDYMSKNQHEPNATEL
;
A
#
# COMPACT_ATOMS: atom_id res chain seq x y z
N MET A 1 -21.40 -1.04 0.88
CA MET A 1 -20.14 -0.31 0.64
C MET A 1 -20.43 0.89 -0.24
N ASP A 2 -19.99 2.09 0.16
CA ASP A 2 -20.06 3.29 -0.66
C ASP A 2 -18.70 3.51 -1.37
N ILE A 3 -18.79 3.91 -2.64
CA ILE A 3 -17.61 4.18 -3.47
C ILE A 3 -17.78 5.57 -4.10
N GLU A 4 -16.90 6.48 -3.75
CA GLU A 4 -16.92 7.86 -4.26
C GLU A 4 -15.65 8.11 -5.08
N LEU A 5 -15.81 8.56 -6.33
CA LEU A 5 -14.68 8.97 -7.17
C LEU A 5 -14.28 10.41 -6.82
N LYS A 6 -13.01 10.63 -6.50
CA LYS A 6 -12.43 11.96 -6.30
C LYS A 6 -11.23 12.18 -7.18
N GLU A 7 -10.99 13.43 -7.49
CA GLU A 7 -9.80 13.91 -8.17
C GLU A 7 -8.82 14.44 -7.14
N ILE A 8 -7.60 13.89 -7.13
CA ILE A 8 -6.52 14.29 -6.23
C ILE A 8 -5.33 14.69 -7.09
N THR A 9 -4.79 15.89 -6.89
CA THR A 9 -3.58 16.30 -7.61
C THR A 9 -2.34 15.63 -7.02
N VAL A 10 -1.30 15.48 -7.85
CA VAL A 10 0.00 15.01 -7.37
C VAL A 10 0.54 15.93 -6.28
N ARG A 11 0.29 17.25 -6.39
CA ARG A 11 0.65 18.25 -5.38
C ARG A 11 0.03 17.95 -4.01
N GLU A 12 -1.26 17.62 -3.98
CA GLU A 12 -1.95 17.22 -2.75
C GLU A 12 -1.44 15.89 -2.20
N LEU A 13 -1.22 14.91 -3.09
CA LEU A 13 -0.74 13.58 -2.72
C LEU A 13 0.64 13.64 -2.06
N THR A 14 1.56 14.45 -2.61
CA THR A 14 2.96 14.52 -2.14
C THR A 14 3.12 15.41 -0.91
N GLN A 15 2.13 16.20 -0.57
CA GLN A 15 2.18 17.05 0.63
C GLN A 15 2.36 16.18 1.88
N GLY A 16 3.41 16.48 2.66
CA GLY A 16 3.71 15.74 3.88
C GLY A 16 4.13 14.28 3.65
N TYR A 17 4.63 13.96 2.44
CA TYR A 17 5.17 12.63 2.15
C TYR A 17 6.35 12.30 3.06
N GLN A 18 6.33 11.11 3.64
CA GLN A 18 7.40 10.56 4.44
C GLN A 18 7.51 9.05 4.20
N ASP A 19 8.70 8.60 3.84
CA ASP A 19 9.03 7.17 3.81
C ASP A 19 9.85 6.82 5.05
N ASN A 20 9.23 6.17 6.01
CA ASN A 20 9.85 5.73 7.26
C ASN A 20 10.35 4.29 7.17
N ASN A 21 10.65 3.80 5.99
CA ASN A 21 11.07 2.43 5.74
C ASN A 21 10.07 1.42 6.33
N GLU A 22 10.52 0.55 7.24
CA GLU A 22 9.66 -0.50 7.83
C GLU A 22 8.48 0.04 8.63
N ASP A 23 8.56 1.27 9.14
CA ASP A 23 7.51 1.91 9.94
C ASP A 23 6.36 2.47 9.07
N GLY A 24 6.47 2.36 7.75
CA GLY A 24 5.42 2.72 6.81
C GLY A 24 5.74 3.93 5.95
N VAL A 25 4.84 4.23 5.03
CA VAL A 25 4.93 5.37 4.10
C VAL A 25 3.63 6.14 4.16
N VAL A 26 3.71 7.43 4.37
CA VAL A 26 2.54 8.32 4.46
C VAL A 26 2.63 9.46 3.44
N GLY A 27 1.50 10.04 3.10
CA GLY A 27 1.38 11.21 2.24
C GLY A 27 0.03 11.90 2.44
N PHE A 28 -0.35 12.82 1.53
CA PHE A 28 -1.62 13.53 1.61
C PHE A 28 -1.78 14.22 2.97
N ASP A 29 -0.76 15.00 3.35
CA ASP A 29 -0.67 15.70 4.64
C ASP A 29 -0.78 14.76 5.86
N GLY A 30 -0.16 13.57 5.76
CA GLY A 30 -0.17 12.55 6.80
C GLY A 30 -1.48 11.79 6.95
N LYS A 31 -2.49 12.08 6.11
CA LYS A 31 -3.81 11.43 6.18
C LYS A 31 -3.89 10.12 5.40
N LEU A 32 -2.94 9.87 4.50
CA LEU A 32 -2.91 8.68 3.67
C LEU A 32 -1.78 7.75 4.10
N ASP A 33 -2.12 6.58 4.60
CA ASP A 33 -1.21 5.45 4.69
C ASP A 33 -1.00 4.85 3.28
N ILE A 34 0.14 5.18 2.67
CA ILE A 34 0.49 4.69 1.33
C ILE A 34 0.99 3.26 1.41
N ARG A 35 1.80 2.97 2.41
CA ARG A 35 2.32 1.63 2.69
C ARG A 35 2.34 1.39 4.20
N PRO A 36 1.24 0.94 4.78
CA PRO A 36 1.23 0.50 6.18
C PRO A 36 2.26 -0.60 6.43
N PRO A 37 2.77 -0.76 7.67
CA PRO A 37 3.80 -1.76 8.01
C PRO A 37 3.43 -3.21 7.66
N TYR A 38 2.13 -3.53 7.58
CA TYR A 38 1.64 -4.86 7.24
C TYR A 38 1.51 -5.12 5.73
N GLN A 39 1.63 -4.09 4.87
CA GLN A 39 1.64 -4.28 3.41
C GLN A 39 3.04 -4.65 2.91
N ARG A 40 3.10 -5.16 1.68
CA ARG A 40 4.37 -5.51 1.05
C ARG A 40 5.20 -4.27 0.75
N GLU A 41 6.51 -4.45 0.68
CA GLU A 41 7.45 -3.40 0.32
C GLU A 41 7.29 -2.92 -1.13
N PHE A 42 7.91 -1.77 -1.40
CA PHE A 42 8.04 -1.25 -2.74
C PHE A 42 8.86 -2.21 -3.61
N VAL A 43 8.29 -2.65 -4.74
CA VAL A 43 8.89 -3.68 -5.60
C VAL A 43 9.02 -3.28 -7.06
N TYR A 44 8.60 -2.06 -7.46
CA TYR A 44 8.79 -1.60 -8.81
C TYR A 44 10.29 -1.46 -9.15
N ASN A 45 10.69 -2.04 -10.27
CA ASN A 45 12.00 -1.80 -10.82
C ASN A 45 12.03 -0.41 -11.52
N GLU A 46 13.22 0.01 -11.93
CA GLU A 46 13.43 1.31 -12.59
C GLU A 46 12.52 1.51 -13.81
N LYS A 47 12.35 0.48 -14.65
CA LYS A 47 11.49 0.56 -15.84
C LYS A 47 10.02 0.79 -15.48
N GLU A 48 9.53 0.12 -14.45
CA GLU A 48 8.15 0.26 -13.96
C GLU A 48 7.92 1.65 -13.37
N ARG A 49 8.86 2.16 -12.56
CA ARG A 49 8.82 3.54 -12.03
C ARG A 49 8.81 4.58 -13.14
N ASN A 50 9.74 4.46 -14.08
CA ASN A 50 9.87 5.40 -15.19
C ASN A 50 8.60 5.42 -16.05
N ALA A 51 7.94 4.28 -16.27
CA ALA A 51 6.70 4.21 -17.03
C ALA A 51 5.54 4.99 -16.35
N VAL A 52 5.48 4.99 -15.01
CA VAL A 52 4.50 5.80 -14.27
C VAL A 52 4.74 7.28 -14.52
N LEU A 53 5.98 7.75 -14.37
CA LEU A 53 6.31 9.16 -14.53
C LEU A 53 6.20 9.63 -16.00
N ASP A 54 6.57 8.79 -16.96
CA ASP A 54 6.37 9.05 -18.38
C ASP A 54 4.88 9.28 -18.72
N THR A 55 4.00 8.50 -18.08
CA THR A 55 2.55 8.67 -18.21
C THR A 55 2.09 10.05 -17.71
N LEU A 56 2.60 10.51 -16.56
CA LEU A 56 2.29 11.85 -16.02
C LEU A 56 2.84 12.97 -16.92
N GLN A 57 4.09 12.85 -17.34
CA GLN A 57 4.75 13.85 -18.20
C GLN A 57 4.05 14.02 -19.56
N LYS A 58 3.47 12.94 -20.10
CA LYS A 58 2.68 12.96 -21.34
C LYS A 58 1.22 13.34 -21.12
N ASN A 59 0.83 13.56 -19.87
CA ASN A 59 -0.56 13.80 -19.49
C ASN A 59 -1.52 12.70 -19.99
N PHE A 60 -1.04 11.45 -20.01
CA PHE A 60 -1.86 10.29 -20.35
C PHE A 60 -2.63 9.81 -19.11
N PRO A 61 -3.80 9.16 -19.29
CA PRO A 61 -4.56 8.67 -18.15
C PRO A 61 -3.81 7.56 -17.42
N LEU A 62 -3.57 7.75 -16.12
CA LEU A 62 -3.09 6.71 -15.23
C LEU A 62 -4.28 5.88 -14.73
N ASN A 63 -4.07 4.58 -14.53
CA ASN A 63 -5.11 3.73 -13.94
C ASN A 63 -5.58 4.27 -12.60
N VAL A 64 -6.88 4.18 -12.36
CA VAL A 64 -7.51 4.59 -11.09
C VAL A 64 -6.85 3.92 -9.88
N MET A 65 -6.91 4.59 -8.74
CA MET A 65 -6.43 4.09 -7.46
C MET A 65 -7.62 3.86 -6.51
N TYR A 66 -7.42 3.02 -5.51
CA TYR A 66 -8.45 2.71 -4.51
C TYR A 66 -7.90 2.95 -3.12
N TRP A 67 -8.59 3.82 -2.36
CA TRP A 67 -8.27 4.12 -0.97
C TRP A 67 -9.43 3.70 -0.07
N ALA A 68 -9.12 2.97 1.00
CA ALA A 68 -10.10 2.70 2.05
C ALA A 68 -10.22 3.89 2.97
N VAL A 69 -11.45 4.26 3.31
CA VAL A 69 -11.74 5.22 4.37
C VAL A 69 -11.73 4.48 5.70
N ARG A 70 -10.93 4.98 6.65
CA ARG A 70 -10.81 4.44 8.01
C ARG A 70 -11.81 5.11 8.95
N GLU A 71 -12.05 4.50 10.11
CA GLU A 71 -12.95 5.04 11.14
C GLU A 71 -12.45 6.36 11.73
N ASP A 72 -11.14 6.58 11.77
CA ASP A 72 -10.50 7.82 12.23
C ASP A 72 -10.56 8.97 11.22
N GLY A 73 -11.16 8.74 10.05
CA GLY A 73 -11.25 9.71 8.95
C GLY A 73 -10.00 9.80 8.07
N ASN A 74 -8.98 9.00 8.34
CA ASN A 74 -7.80 8.82 7.51
C ASN A 74 -8.05 7.82 6.38
N TYR A 75 -7.06 7.64 5.52
CA TYR A 75 -7.15 6.80 4.33
C TYR A 75 -6.01 5.79 4.27
N GLU A 76 -6.22 4.74 3.54
CA GLU A 76 -5.23 3.71 3.30
C GLU A 76 -5.27 3.26 1.85
N VAL A 77 -4.12 3.17 1.20
CA VAL A 77 -4.04 2.69 -0.19
C VAL A 77 -4.30 1.20 -0.24
N ILE A 78 -5.32 0.81 -0.99
CA ILE A 78 -5.63 -0.60 -1.28
C ILE A 78 -5.03 -1.03 -2.61
N ASP A 79 -5.23 -0.24 -3.65
CA ASP A 79 -4.55 -0.40 -4.95
C ASP A 79 -3.95 0.92 -5.40
N GLY A 80 -2.80 0.83 -6.07
CA GLY A 80 -2.05 1.98 -6.54
C GLY A 80 -0.81 2.31 -5.69
N GLN A 81 -0.50 1.54 -4.63
CA GLN A 81 0.64 1.75 -3.75
C GLN A 81 1.95 2.02 -4.52
N GLN A 82 2.29 1.14 -5.48
CA GLN A 82 3.55 1.24 -6.22
C GLN A 82 3.61 2.51 -7.09
N ARG A 83 2.48 2.88 -7.71
CA ARG A 83 2.34 4.11 -8.50
C ARG A 83 2.48 5.34 -7.60
N THR A 84 1.79 5.36 -6.48
CA THR A 84 1.83 6.43 -5.48
C THR A 84 3.25 6.65 -4.97
N ILE A 85 3.94 5.60 -4.54
CA ILE A 85 5.32 5.70 -4.05
C ILE A 85 6.26 6.20 -5.16
N SER A 86 6.12 5.69 -6.39
CA SER A 86 6.95 6.15 -7.52
C SER A 86 6.80 7.65 -7.77
N ILE A 87 5.57 8.16 -7.73
CA ILE A 87 5.27 9.58 -7.91
C ILE A 87 5.90 10.40 -6.78
N CYS A 88 5.64 10.03 -5.54
CA CYS A 88 6.14 10.74 -4.37
C CYS A 88 7.67 10.77 -4.33
N GLN A 89 8.33 9.63 -4.51
CA GLN A 89 9.80 9.54 -4.54
C GLN A 89 10.43 10.40 -5.65
N TYR A 90 9.80 10.49 -6.82
CA TYR A 90 10.31 11.36 -7.88
C TYR A 90 10.19 12.83 -7.52
N VAL A 91 9.05 13.26 -6.98
CA VAL A 91 8.82 14.65 -6.56
C VAL A 91 9.75 15.04 -5.40
N GLU A 92 10.03 14.14 -4.47
CA GLU A 92 11.01 14.37 -3.39
C GLU A 92 12.46 14.36 -3.89
N GLY A 93 12.72 13.83 -5.08
CA GLY A 93 14.06 13.81 -5.68
C GLY A 93 14.89 12.58 -5.35
N ASP A 94 14.25 11.50 -4.87
CA ASP A 94 14.92 10.25 -4.50
C ASP A 94 15.53 9.52 -5.70
N PHE A 95 15.05 9.80 -6.90
CA PHE A 95 15.62 9.27 -8.14
C PHE A 95 15.43 10.23 -9.32
N SER A 96 16.12 9.93 -10.42
CA SER A 96 16.05 10.68 -11.68
C SER A 96 15.61 9.79 -12.84
N ILE A 97 15.02 10.39 -13.86
CA ILE A 97 14.67 9.75 -15.13
C ILE A 97 15.60 10.31 -16.20
N ASP A 98 16.31 9.43 -16.92
CA ASP A 98 17.31 9.81 -17.90
C ASP A 98 18.33 10.83 -17.38
N GLY A 99 18.67 10.73 -16.09
CA GLY A 99 19.58 11.62 -15.39
C GLY A 99 18.98 12.96 -14.97
N ILE A 100 17.68 13.19 -15.17
CA ILE A 100 16.99 14.44 -14.80
C ILE A 100 16.09 14.17 -13.59
N GLY A 101 16.43 14.74 -12.44
CA GLY A 101 15.59 14.76 -11.25
C GLY A 101 14.49 15.81 -11.35
N PHE A 102 13.43 15.67 -10.54
CA PHE A 102 12.28 16.57 -10.53
C PHE A 102 12.68 18.05 -10.42
N TYR A 103 13.57 18.39 -9.48
CA TYR A 103 14.01 19.77 -9.24
C TYR A 103 14.89 20.35 -10.36
N ASN A 104 15.36 19.51 -11.28
CA ASN A 104 16.12 19.94 -12.46
C ASN A 104 15.23 20.19 -13.70
N LEU A 105 13.93 19.91 -13.58
CA LEU A 105 12.97 20.23 -14.63
C LEU A 105 12.70 21.73 -14.67
N PRO A 106 12.37 22.31 -15.85
CA PRO A 106 11.78 23.63 -15.93
C PRO A 106 10.49 23.75 -15.09
N ASN A 107 10.21 24.94 -14.54
CA ASN A 107 9.08 25.15 -13.65
C ASN A 107 7.73 24.73 -14.25
N ASP A 108 7.52 25.01 -15.54
CA ASP A 108 6.31 24.61 -16.27
C ASP A 108 6.13 23.08 -16.31
N LYS A 109 7.24 22.33 -16.32
CA LYS A 109 7.22 20.86 -16.29
C LYS A 109 7.01 20.32 -14.87
N GLN A 110 7.58 20.99 -13.88
CA GLN A 110 7.30 20.68 -12.49
C GLN A 110 5.80 20.88 -12.18
N ASP A 111 5.26 22.04 -12.57
CA ASP A 111 3.84 22.35 -12.37
C ASP A 111 2.94 21.36 -13.14
N GLN A 112 3.30 21.01 -14.37
CA GLN A 112 2.55 20.00 -15.14
C GLN A 112 2.44 18.66 -14.39
N ILE A 113 3.52 18.22 -13.74
CA ILE A 113 3.51 16.99 -12.94
C ILE A 113 2.71 17.17 -11.64
N LEU A 114 2.92 18.28 -10.94
CA LEU A 114 2.25 18.53 -9.66
C LEU A 114 0.74 18.74 -9.82
N ASP A 115 0.31 19.33 -10.91
CA ASP A 115 -1.11 19.59 -11.18
C ASP A 115 -1.80 18.42 -11.93
N TYR A 116 -1.04 17.34 -12.22
CA TYR A 116 -1.62 16.14 -12.78
C TYR A 116 -2.67 15.55 -11.83
N THR A 117 -3.84 15.23 -12.38
CA THR A 117 -4.99 14.74 -11.62
C THR A 117 -5.02 13.21 -11.58
N LEU A 118 -4.98 12.67 -10.38
CA LEU A 118 -5.16 11.25 -10.09
C LEU A 118 -6.63 10.96 -9.82
N MET A 119 -7.15 9.90 -10.44
CA MET A 119 -8.51 9.42 -10.22
C MET A 119 -8.49 8.40 -9.09
N VAL A 120 -9.14 8.70 -7.96
CA VAL A 120 -9.11 7.90 -6.75
C VAL A 120 -10.51 7.54 -6.30
N TYR A 121 -10.80 6.25 -6.16
CA TYR A 121 -12.01 5.76 -5.52
C TYR A 121 -11.81 5.68 -4.00
N PHE A 122 -12.62 6.42 -3.26
CA PHE A 122 -12.73 6.35 -1.81
C PHE A 122 -13.78 5.31 -1.44
N CYS A 123 -13.34 4.25 -0.77
CA CYS A 123 -14.14 3.08 -0.46
C CYS A 123 -14.45 3.04 1.04
N SER A 124 -15.72 3.22 1.42
CA SER A 124 -16.20 3.10 2.80
C SER A 124 -17.22 1.98 2.94
N GLY A 125 -17.22 1.31 4.08
CA GLY A 125 -18.11 0.18 4.35
C GLY A 125 -17.52 -0.75 5.40
N THR A 126 -18.21 -1.85 5.67
CA THR A 126 -17.72 -2.89 6.57
C THR A 126 -16.49 -3.60 5.97
N ASP A 127 -15.67 -4.17 6.83
CA ASP A 127 -14.47 -4.89 6.40
C ASP A 127 -14.79 -6.07 5.47
N SER A 128 -15.89 -6.77 5.72
CA SER A 128 -16.35 -7.85 4.84
C SER A 128 -16.75 -7.34 3.45
N GLU A 129 -17.39 -6.18 3.35
CA GLU A 129 -17.74 -5.57 2.05
C GLU A 129 -16.50 -5.12 1.30
N LYS A 130 -15.55 -4.48 2.00
CA LYS A 130 -14.27 -4.07 1.42
C LYS A 130 -13.50 -5.28 0.90
N LEU A 131 -13.40 -6.36 1.70
CA LEU A 131 -12.70 -7.58 1.30
C LEU A 131 -13.29 -8.18 0.03
N ALA A 132 -14.61 -8.38 0.00
CA ALA A 132 -15.30 -8.95 -1.17
C ALA A 132 -15.10 -8.10 -2.43
N TRP A 133 -15.13 -6.77 -2.28
CA TRP A 133 -14.88 -5.86 -3.38
C TRP A 133 -13.42 -5.92 -3.88
N PHE A 134 -12.45 -5.92 -2.97
CA PHE A 134 -11.04 -5.97 -3.34
C PHE A 134 -10.64 -7.29 -3.98
N GLU A 135 -11.22 -8.41 -3.57
CA GLU A 135 -11.07 -9.67 -4.29
C GLU A 135 -11.55 -9.55 -5.75
N THR A 136 -12.61 -8.80 -5.98
CA THR A 136 -13.17 -8.59 -7.32
C THR A 136 -12.29 -7.71 -8.20
N ILE A 137 -11.79 -6.57 -7.71
CA ILE A 137 -10.97 -5.63 -8.49
C ILE A 137 -9.54 -6.14 -8.73
N ASN A 138 -9.04 -7.01 -7.86
CA ASN A 138 -7.70 -7.56 -7.93
C ASN A 138 -7.47 -8.49 -9.14
N ILE A 139 -8.53 -8.89 -9.84
CA ILE A 139 -8.46 -9.77 -11.02
C ILE A 139 -7.77 -9.08 -12.20
N ALA A 140 -7.73 -7.75 -12.25
CA ALA A 140 -7.28 -6.99 -13.43
C ALA A 140 -5.82 -6.49 -13.37
N GLY A 141 -5.07 -6.73 -12.27
CA GLY A 141 -3.73 -6.17 -12.05
C GLY A 141 -2.68 -7.18 -11.56
N LYS A 142 -1.65 -6.69 -10.84
CA LYS A 142 -0.70 -7.55 -10.13
C LYS A 142 -1.40 -8.14 -8.91
N VAL A 143 -1.88 -9.36 -9.07
CA VAL A 143 -2.78 -10.06 -8.15
C VAL A 143 -2.19 -10.07 -6.74
N LEU A 144 -2.90 -9.47 -5.78
CA LEU A 144 -2.64 -9.62 -4.36
C LEU A 144 -3.07 -11.02 -3.91
N THR A 145 -2.35 -11.60 -2.99
CA THR A 145 -2.78 -12.85 -2.35
C THR A 145 -3.99 -12.58 -1.45
N LYS A 146 -4.77 -13.63 -1.15
CA LYS A 146 -5.89 -13.51 -0.21
C LYS A 146 -5.45 -12.93 1.14
N GLN A 147 -4.27 -13.31 1.61
CA GLN A 147 -3.73 -12.81 2.87
C GLN A 147 -3.34 -11.33 2.79
N GLU A 148 -2.79 -10.85 1.66
CA GLU A 148 -2.53 -9.42 1.48
C GLU A 148 -3.82 -8.59 1.49
N LEU A 149 -4.89 -9.10 0.87
CA LEU A 149 -6.21 -8.47 0.92
C LEU A 149 -6.78 -8.42 2.35
N ARG A 150 -6.68 -9.53 3.10
CA ARG A 150 -7.09 -9.57 4.52
C ARG A 150 -6.29 -8.59 5.36
N ASN A 151 -4.97 -8.51 5.15
CA ASN A 151 -4.13 -7.57 5.88
C ASN A 151 -4.56 -6.11 5.65
N ALA A 152 -5.01 -5.77 4.44
CA ALA A 152 -5.51 -4.44 4.13
C ALA A 152 -6.86 -4.15 4.80
N VAL A 153 -7.77 -5.10 4.79
CA VAL A 153 -9.12 -4.95 5.35
C VAL A 153 -9.13 -4.96 6.88
N TYR A 154 -8.39 -5.90 7.47
CA TYR A 154 -8.26 -6.04 8.93
C TYR A 154 -6.99 -5.37 9.45
N SER A 155 -6.65 -4.20 8.87
CA SER A 155 -5.48 -3.44 9.26
C SER A 155 -5.54 -3.00 10.72
N GLY A 156 -4.40 -3.11 11.42
CA GLY A 156 -4.33 -2.73 12.84
C GLY A 156 -3.03 -3.19 13.51
N SER A 157 -2.94 -2.96 14.81
CA SER A 157 -1.76 -3.32 15.62
C SER A 157 -1.45 -4.81 15.57
N TRP A 158 -2.48 -5.65 15.66
CA TRP A 158 -2.31 -7.10 15.63
C TRP A 158 -1.66 -7.61 14.35
N VAL A 159 -2.19 -7.22 13.17
CA VAL A 159 -1.64 -7.69 11.89
C VAL A 159 -0.27 -7.10 11.60
N SER A 160 -0.01 -5.88 12.04
CA SER A 160 1.32 -5.25 11.94
C SER A 160 2.36 -6.01 12.75
N ASP A 161 2.02 -6.44 13.96
CA ASP A 161 2.91 -7.27 14.79
C ASP A 161 3.04 -8.69 14.23
N ALA A 162 1.94 -9.34 13.83
CA ALA A 162 1.94 -10.65 13.20
C ALA A 162 2.90 -10.73 12.00
N LYS A 163 2.90 -9.69 11.16
CA LYS A 163 3.80 -9.62 10.00
C LYS A 163 5.28 -9.67 10.39
N ARG A 164 5.67 -9.09 11.53
CA ARG A 164 7.07 -9.09 12.00
C ARG A 164 7.63 -10.49 12.20
N TYR A 165 6.80 -11.46 12.59
CA TYR A 165 7.24 -12.85 12.77
C TYR A 165 7.61 -13.54 11.44
N PHE A 166 7.03 -13.12 10.33
CA PHE A 166 7.17 -13.78 9.03
C PHE A 166 7.98 -12.98 8.00
N SER A 167 8.05 -11.65 8.08
CA SER A 167 8.80 -10.81 7.13
C SER A 167 10.31 -11.00 7.28
N LYS A 168 11.04 -11.06 6.16
CA LYS A 168 12.51 -11.15 6.15
C LYS A 168 13.20 -9.94 6.76
N ASN A 169 12.57 -8.78 6.71
CA ASN A 169 13.20 -7.52 7.10
C ASN A 169 13.09 -7.23 8.61
N SER A 170 12.06 -7.76 9.26
CA SER A 170 11.76 -7.44 10.68
C SER A 170 11.74 -8.65 11.60
N ARG A 171 12.32 -9.78 11.23
CA ARG A 171 12.11 -11.05 11.91
C ARG A 171 13.28 -11.52 12.77
N PRO A 172 13.03 -12.48 13.68
CA PRO A 172 14.09 -13.27 14.30
C PRO A 172 14.89 -14.05 13.23
N LYS A 173 16.20 -14.18 13.39
CA LYS A 173 17.09 -14.90 12.47
C LYS A 173 16.67 -16.34 12.18
N ILE A 174 15.99 -16.99 13.11
CA ILE A 174 15.45 -18.33 12.94
C ILE A 174 14.51 -18.45 11.74
N GLY A 175 13.78 -17.39 11.41
CA GLY A 175 12.94 -17.37 10.22
C GLY A 175 13.71 -17.43 8.90
N ASP A 176 14.97 -16.99 8.85
CA ASP A 176 15.81 -17.10 7.64
C ASP A 176 16.28 -18.50 7.39
N GLU A 177 16.54 -19.26 8.45
CA GLU A 177 17.08 -20.62 8.38
C GLU A 177 16.01 -21.62 7.92
N TYR A 178 14.77 -21.45 8.38
CA TYR A 178 13.72 -22.45 8.18
C TYR A 178 12.61 -22.02 7.21
N LEU A 179 12.46 -20.73 6.93
CA LEU A 179 11.42 -20.25 6.03
C LEU A 179 12.01 -19.82 4.67
N SER A 180 11.50 -20.41 3.60
CA SER A 180 11.83 -20.07 2.22
C SER A 180 10.73 -19.24 1.55
N GLY A 181 10.92 -18.86 0.28
CA GLY A 181 9.92 -18.16 -0.52
C GLY A 181 10.11 -16.63 -0.58
N SER A 182 9.03 -15.89 -0.88
CA SER A 182 9.05 -14.44 -1.03
C SER A 182 9.39 -13.73 0.29
N ALA A 183 9.94 -12.53 0.22
CA ALA A 183 10.27 -11.74 1.41
C ALA A 183 9.06 -11.50 2.33
N ASN A 184 7.89 -11.32 1.75
CA ASN A 184 6.66 -11.04 2.49
C ASN A 184 6.08 -12.25 3.23
N ARG A 185 6.38 -13.47 2.79
CA ARG A 185 5.97 -14.73 3.43
C ARG A 185 4.48 -14.78 3.85
N GLN A 186 3.61 -14.23 3.02
CA GLN A 186 2.17 -14.14 3.32
C GLN A 186 1.49 -15.51 3.45
N GLU A 187 1.98 -16.52 2.72
CA GLU A 187 1.49 -17.89 2.80
C GLU A 187 1.74 -18.53 4.18
N TYR A 188 2.87 -18.21 4.82
CA TYR A 188 3.17 -18.67 6.18
C TYR A 188 2.26 -17.99 7.20
N LEU A 189 2.05 -16.68 7.05
CA LEU A 189 1.13 -15.93 7.90
C LEU A 189 -0.29 -16.48 7.78
N GLU A 190 -0.79 -16.70 6.56
CA GLU A 190 -2.11 -17.28 6.31
C GLU A 190 -2.24 -18.66 6.97
N THR A 191 -1.22 -19.49 6.84
CA THR A 191 -1.19 -20.85 7.42
C THR A 191 -1.24 -20.79 8.94
N ALA A 192 -0.42 -19.93 9.57
CA ALA A 192 -0.39 -19.79 11.02
C ALA A 192 -1.76 -19.31 11.56
N ILE A 193 -2.33 -18.28 10.93
CA ILE A 193 -3.68 -17.79 11.32
C ILE A 193 -4.74 -18.88 11.12
N SER A 194 -4.66 -19.65 10.03
CA SER A 194 -5.59 -20.76 9.77
C SER A 194 -5.59 -21.80 10.90
N TRP A 195 -4.42 -22.12 11.45
CA TRP A 195 -4.29 -23.08 12.54
C TRP A 195 -4.92 -22.57 13.84
N ILE A 196 -4.60 -21.34 14.26
CA ILE A 196 -5.11 -20.78 15.52
C ILE A 196 -6.61 -20.42 15.43
N SER A 197 -7.11 -20.10 14.24
CA SER A 197 -8.51 -19.74 13.98
C SER A 197 -9.42 -20.93 13.68
N ASN A 198 -8.88 -22.16 13.60
CA ASN A 198 -9.58 -23.33 13.09
C ASN A 198 -10.23 -23.09 11.68
N GLY A 199 -9.52 -22.40 10.81
CA GLY A 199 -9.93 -22.08 9.43
C GLY A 199 -10.87 -20.87 9.30
N LYS A 200 -11.24 -20.19 10.38
CA LYS A 200 -12.08 -18.97 10.38
C LYS A 200 -11.21 -17.71 10.41
N ILE A 201 -10.39 -17.53 9.39
CA ILE A 201 -9.36 -16.50 9.32
C ILE A 201 -9.95 -15.10 9.46
N GLU A 202 -10.99 -14.76 8.68
CA GLU A 202 -11.61 -13.43 8.67
C GLU A 202 -12.22 -13.08 10.03
N ASP A 203 -12.99 -14.01 10.63
CA ASP A 203 -13.58 -13.82 11.96
C ASP A 203 -12.50 -13.58 13.02
N TYR A 204 -11.39 -14.33 12.93
CA TYR A 204 -10.29 -14.21 13.85
C TYR A 204 -9.56 -12.88 13.69
N MET A 205 -9.22 -12.48 12.48
CA MET A 205 -8.53 -11.22 12.20
C MET A 205 -9.39 -10.00 12.58
N SER A 206 -10.69 -10.02 12.25
CA SER A 206 -11.63 -8.97 12.63
C SER A 206 -11.73 -8.80 14.16
N LYS A 207 -11.81 -9.91 14.88
CA LYS A 207 -11.92 -9.88 16.36
C LYS A 207 -10.67 -9.33 17.02
N ASN A 208 -9.50 -9.66 16.51
CA ASN A 208 -8.21 -9.32 17.11
C ASN A 208 -7.55 -8.08 16.50
N GLN A 209 -8.18 -7.40 15.56
CA GLN A 209 -7.63 -6.30 14.78
C GLN A 209 -6.91 -5.23 15.61
N HIS A 210 -7.45 -4.89 16.78
CA HIS A 210 -6.95 -3.83 17.66
C HIS A 210 -6.14 -4.37 18.85
N GLU A 211 -5.91 -5.68 18.93
CA GLU A 211 -5.02 -6.23 19.96
C GLU A 211 -3.59 -5.72 19.75
N PRO A 212 -2.84 -5.44 20.82
CA PRO A 212 -1.55 -4.75 20.73
C PRO A 212 -0.44 -5.61 20.09
N ASN A 213 -0.60 -6.92 20.10
CA ASN A 213 0.38 -7.88 19.60
C ASN A 213 -0.26 -9.20 19.18
N ALA A 214 0.51 -10.00 18.45
CA ALA A 214 0.11 -11.32 17.93
C ALA A 214 0.92 -12.44 18.59
N THR A 215 0.99 -12.44 19.93
CA THR A 215 1.82 -13.37 20.70
C THR A 215 1.41 -14.85 20.58
N GLU A 216 0.21 -15.14 20.08
CA GLU A 216 -0.29 -16.49 19.82
C GLU A 216 0.22 -17.10 18.52
N LEU A 217 0.86 -16.34 17.65
CA LEU A 217 1.50 -16.80 16.41
C LEU A 217 2.92 -17.27 16.63
#